data_d8350366cacd41c26e0f767cb610942b
#
_entry.id   d8350366cacd41c26e0f767cb610942b
#
_cell.length_a   1.000
_cell.length_b   1.000
_cell.length_c   1.000
_cell.angle_alpha   90.00
_cell.angle_beta   90.00
_cell.angle_gamma   90.00
#
_symmetry.space_group_name_H-M   'P 1'
#
loop_
_entity.id
_entity.type
_entity.pdbx_description
1 polymer ?
#
loop_
_entity_poly.entity_id
_entity_poly.type
_entity_poly.pdbx_seq_one_letter_code
_entity_poly.pdbx_strand_id
1 'polypeptide(L)'
;VDVVGLCDVDRNMVDAASELVAQRQSSGRKPQVYGDFRKLLSDQAPEIVLVGTPDHWHCLPVVEACKAGADVYVQKPISIDVVEGQAMVAAARKYGRTVQVGLERRSTPHLLEARDKYILSGVMGKIGYIDIHSYYGSRKSFPAPVAPPAHLDWDMYVGPASWRDYHPKLHPRSWRDCREFSNGQTGDLCVHFFDLMRYFFD
;
A
#
# COMPACT_ATOMS: atom_id res chain seq x y z
N VAL A 1 3.13 -9.23 -19.09
CA VAL A 1 3.09 -9.61 -17.66
C VAL A 1 1.75 -10.26 -17.39
N ASP A 2 1.77 -11.46 -16.83
CA ASP A 2 0.56 -12.16 -16.39
C ASP A 2 0.44 -12.12 -14.87
N VAL A 3 -0.75 -11.83 -14.38
CA VAL A 3 -1.08 -11.98 -12.96
C VAL A 3 -1.37 -13.46 -12.71
N VAL A 4 -0.50 -14.11 -11.94
CA VAL A 4 -0.59 -15.56 -11.68
C VAL A 4 -1.39 -15.88 -10.41
N GLY A 5 -1.41 -14.96 -9.45
CA GLY A 5 -2.12 -15.14 -8.18
C GLY A 5 -2.63 -13.84 -7.60
N LEU A 6 -3.72 -13.90 -6.87
CA LEU A 6 -4.33 -12.81 -6.09
C LEU A 6 -4.56 -13.28 -4.66
N CYS A 7 -4.32 -12.38 -3.70
CA CYS A 7 -4.55 -12.68 -2.29
C CYS A 7 -5.34 -11.55 -1.64
N ASP A 8 -6.43 -11.91 -0.99
CA ASP A 8 -7.21 -11.03 -0.14
C ASP A 8 -7.91 -11.85 0.93
N VAL A 9 -8.11 -11.26 2.09
CA VAL A 9 -8.86 -11.86 3.21
C VAL A 9 -10.37 -11.75 3.02
N ASP A 10 -10.83 -10.93 2.08
CA ASP A 10 -12.23 -10.85 1.64
C ASP A 10 -12.43 -11.65 0.35
N ARG A 11 -13.12 -12.80 0.48
CA ARG A 11 -13.37 -13.70 -0.65
C ARG A 11 -14.10 -13.03 -1.80
N ASN A 12 -15.07 -12.16 -1.50
CA ASN A 12 -15.82 -11.44 -2.54
C ASN A 12 -14.93 -10.50 -3.34
N MET A 13 -13.98 -9.83 -2.67
CA MET A 13 -13.02 -8.94 -3.33
C MET A 13 -12.05 -9.70 -4.23
N VAL A 14 -11.46 -10.79 -3.73
CA VAL A 14 -10.49 -11.56 -4.52
C VAL A 14 -11.12 -12.28 -5.70
N ASP A 15 -12.34 -12.81 -5.54
CA ASP A 15 -13.07 -13.47 -6.62
C ASP A 15 -13.43 -12.46 -7.73
N ALA A 16 -13.97 -11.29 -7.36
CA ALA A 16 -14.27 -10.23 -8.32
C ALA A 16 -13.01 -9.72 -9.05
N ALA A 17 -11.91 -9.55 -8.34
CA ALA A 17 -10.63 -9.14 -8.93
C ALA A 17 -10.09 -10.22 -9.89
N SER A 18 -10.21 -11.48 -9.55
CA SER A 18 -9.77 -12.60 -10.39
C SER A 18 -10.51 -12.66 -11.72
N GLU A 19 -11.84 -12.46 -11.71
CA GLU A 19 -12.63 -12.37 -12.94
C GLU A 19 -12.22 -11.16 -13.80
N LEU A 20 -12.03 -10.01 -13.17
CA LEU A 20 -11.62 -8.79 -13.88
C LEU A 20 -10.24 -8.95 -14.54
N VAL A 21 -9.29 -9.57 -13.84
CA VAL A 21 -7.95 -9.84 -14.38
C VAL A 21 -8.03 -10.81 -15.55
N ALA A 22 -8.78 -11.90 -15.43
CA ALA A 22 -8.95 -12.88 -16.51
C ALA A 22 -9.50 -12.24 -17.80
N GLN A 23 -10.41 -11.26 -17.67
CA GLN A 23 -10.98 -10.53 -18.81
C GLN A 23 -9.99 -9.55 -19.45
N ARG A 24 -9.01 -9.05 -18.72
CA ARG A 24 -8.14 -7.96 -19.17
C ARG A 24 -6.72 -8.39 -19.56
N GLN A 25 -6.19 -9.46 -18.97
CA GLN A 25 -4.85 -9.90 -19.30
C GLN A 25 -4.81 -10.67 -20.64
N SER A 26 -3.73 -10.50 -21.38
CA SER A 26 -3.61 -11.02 -22.75
C SER A 26 -3.70 -12.54 -22.83
N SER A 27 -3.29 -13.26 -21.78
CA SER A 27 -3.36 -14.73 -21.73
C SER A 27 -4.80 -15.25 -21.52
N GLY A 28 -5.73 -14.41 -21.05
CA GLY A 28 -7.08 -14.82 -20.66
C GLY A 28 -7.13 -15.78 -19.48
N ARG A 29 -5.98 -16.15 -18.91
CA ARG A 29 -5.91 -17.08 -17.77
C ARG A 29 -6.47 -16.43 -16.53
N LYS A 30 -7.23 -17.18 -15.76
CA LYS A 30 -7.72 -16.73 -14.45
C LYS A 30 -6.61 -16.94 -13.41
N PRO A 31 -6.21 -15.89 -12.65
CA PRO A 31 -5.24 -16.05 -11.58
C PRO A 31 -5.79 -16.94 -10.46
N GLN A 32 -4.91 -17.66 -9.77
CA GLN A 32 -5.29 -18.41 -8.59
C GLN A 32 -5.58 -17.44 -7.43
N VAL A 33 -6.56 -17.81 -6.58
CA VAL A 33 -6.96 -16.97 -5.45
C VAL A 33 -6.55 -17.58 -4.11
N TYR A 34 -6.10 -16.73 -3.20
CA TYR A 34 -5.57 -17.11 -1.89
C TYR A 34 -6.14 -16.20 -0.80
N GLY A 35 -6.35 -16.74 0.40
CA GLY A 35 -6.64 -15.99 1.62
C GLY A 35 -5.37 -15.68 2.44
N ASP A 36 -4.25 -16.34 2.12
CA ASP A 36 -2.96 -16.18 2.79
C ASP A 36 -1.85 -15.93 1.77
N PHE A 37 -1.21 -14.76 1.85
CA PHE A 37 -0.13 -14.36 0.94
C PHE A 37 1.09 -15.29 1.01
N ARG A 38 1.36 -15.92 2.16
CA ARG A 38 2.48 -16.87 2.34
C ARG A 38 2.29 -18.09 1.44
N LYS A 39 1.03 -18.55 1.34
CA LYS A 39 0.67 -19.64 0.45
C LYS A 39 0.78 -19.25 -1.02
N LEU A 40 0.36 -18.03 -1.38
CA LEU A 40 0.56 -17.49 -2.72
C LEU A 40 2.04 -17.49 -3.10
N LEU A 41 2.91 -16.95 -2.24
CA LEU A 41 4.34 -16.88 -2.49
C LEU A 41 4.96 -18.27 -2.68
N SER A 42 4.59 -19.22 -1.83
CA SER A 42 5.07 -20.61 -1.90
C SER A 42 4.62 -21.33 -3.18
N ASP A 43 3.35 -21.19 -3.55
CA ASP A 43 2.76 -21.95 -4.65
C ASP A 43 3.09 -21.36 -6.03
N GLN A 44 3.17 -20.04 -6.13
CA GLN A 44 3.32 -19.33 -7.41
C GLN A 44 4.75 -18.88 -7.71
N ALA A 45 5.59 -18.72 -6.67
CA ALA A 45 6.94 -18.18 -6.79
C ALA A 45 7.03 -16.97 -7.76
N PRO A 46 6.24 -15.90 -7.55
CA PRO A 46 6.13 -14.81 -8.50
C PRO A 46 7.45 -14.03 -8.60
N GLU A 47 7.75 -13.52 -9.79
CA GLU A 47 8.91 -12.64 -10.00
C GLU A 47 8.70 -11.25 -9.40
N ILE A 48 7.45 -10.77 -9.41
CA ILE A 48 7.06 -9.44 -8.89
C ILE A 48 5.81 -9.60 -8.00
N VAL A 49 5.83 -8.93 -6.87
CA VAL A 49 4.70 -8.85 -5.94
C VAL A 49 4.23 -7.40 -5.82
N LEU A 50 2.94 -7.15 -6.00
CA LEU A 50 2.31 -5.88 -5.71
C LEU A 50 1.59 -5.97 -4.36
N VAL A 51 2.02 -5.14 -3.39
CA VAL A 51 1.42 -5.06 -2.06
C VAL A 51 0.54 -3.82 -2.00
N GLY A 52 -0.78 -4.02 -1.96
CA GLY A 52 -1.80 -2.97 -1.89
C GLY A 52 -2.76 -3.13 -0.70
N THR A 53 -2.31 -3.79 0.34
CA THR A 53 -3.02 -4.03 1.60
C THR A 53 -3.27 -2.74 2.39
N PRO A 54 -4.05 -2.75 3.49
CA PRO A 54 -3.99 -1.69 4.50
C PRO A 54 -2.58 -1.53 5.07
N ASP A 55 -2.26 -0.33 5.57
CA ASP A 55 -0.90 0.10 5.95
C ASP A 55 -0.19 -0.88 6.90
N HIS A 56 -0.90 -1.42 7.89
CA HIS A 56 -0.37 -2.35 8.89
C HIS A 56 0.05 -3.72 8.32
N TRP A 57 -0.36 -4.02 7.11
CA TRP A 57 0.01 -5.24 6.40
C TRP A 57 1.10 -5.01 5.33
N HIS A 58 1.69 -3.81 5.20
CA HIS A 58 2.71 -3.59 4.18
C HIS A 58 4.01 -4.35 4.49
N CYS A 59 4.49 -4.31 5.72
CA CYS A 59 5.81 -4.81 6.09
C CYS A 59 5.95 -6.33 5.86
N LEU A 60 5.07 -7.13 6.43
CA LEU A 60 5.22 -8.58 6.40
C LEU A 60 5.20 -9.16 4.98
N PRO A 61 4.25 -8.82 4.09
CA PRO A 61 4.28 -9.27 2.72
C PRO A 61 5.52 -8.84 1.93
N VAL A 62 6.02 -7.61 2.16
CA VAL A 62 7.25 -7.15 1.51
C VAL A 62 8.46 -7.97 1.94
N VAL A 63 8.62 -8.19 3.25
CA VAL A 63 9.73 -8.99 3.79
C VAL A 63 9.69 -10.43 3.27
N GLU A 64 8.52 -11.08 3.30
CA GLU A 64 8.38 -12.46 2.82
C GLU A 64 8.51 -12.56 1.29
N ALA A 65 8.04 -11.57 0.53
CA ALA A 65 8.25 -11.53 -0.92
C ALA A 65 9.75 -11.40 -1.27
N CYS A 66 10.48 -10.49 -0.61
CA CYS A 66 11.93 -10.40 -0.78
C CYS A 66 12.64 -11.71 -0.44
N LYS A 67 12.26 -12.37 0.63
CA LYS A 67 12.79 -13.67 1.05
C LYS A 67 12.48 -14.78 0.04
N ALA A 68 11.30 -14.74 -0.57
CA ALA A 68 10.91 -15.66 -1.65
C ALA A 68 11.60 -15.38 -3.00
N GLY A 69 12.37 -14.28 -3.10
CA GLY A 69 13.11 -13.93 -4.32
C GLY A 69 12.36 -13.01 -5.29
N ALA A 70 11.23 -12.45 -4.88
CA ALA A 70 10.45 -11.52 -5.70
C ALA A 70 10.90 -10.07 -5.52
N ASP A 71 10.84 -9.29 -6.58
CA ASP A 71 10.85 -7.83 -6.52
C ASP A 71 9.47 -7.32 -6.10
N VAL A 72 9.41 -6.14 -5.47
CA VAL A 72 8.17 -5.69 -4.83
C VAL A 72 7.80 -4.26 -5.21
N TYR A 73 6.54 -4.07 -5.56
CA TYR A 73 5.91 -2.75 -5.55
C TYR A 73 4.96 -2.68 -4.34
N VAL A 74 5.23 -1.78 -3.39
CA VAL A 74 4.41 -1.59 -2.20
C VAL A 74 3.74 -0.22 -2.23
N GLN A 75 2.45 -0.17 -1.89
CA GLN A 75 1.72 1.10 -1.77
C GLN A 75 2.27 1.99 -0.65
N LYS A 76 2.03 3.30 -0.79
CA LYS A 76 2.27 4.28 0.27
C LYS A 76 1.16 4.16 1.38
N PRO A 77 1.44 4.54 2.61
CA PRO A 77 2.75 4.75 3.20
C PRO A 77 3.55 3.45 3.27
N ILE A 78 4.86 3.55 3.27
CA ILE A 78 5.71 2.33 3.20
C ILE A 78 5.44 1.36 4.35
N SER A 79 5.16 1.88 5.54
CA SER A 79 4.96 1.11 6.78
C SER A 79 4.14 1.90 7.78
N ILE A 80 3.69 1.24 8.84
CA ILE A 80 2.95 1.89 9.93
C ILE A 80 3.90 2.55 10.94
N ASP A 81 5.13 2.08 11.05
CA ASP A 81 6.17 2.67 11.90
C ASP A 81 7.57 2.60 11.27
N VAL A 82 8.53 3.26 11.92
CA VAL A 82 9.91 3.37 11.43
C VAL A 82 10.64 2.02 11.47
N VAL A 83 10.37 1.19 12.47
CA VAL A 83 11.05 -0.11 12.65
C VAL A 83 10.64 -1.07 11.54
N GLU A 84 9.37 -1.09 11.16
CA GLU A 84 8.89 -1.84 10.01
C GLU A 84 9.57 -1.38 8.71
N GLY A 85 9.65 -0.07 8.48
CA GLY A 85 10.35 0.48 7.32
C GLY A 85 11.82 0.07 7.27
N GLN A 86 12.50 0.07 8.40
CA GLN A 86 13.89 -0.41 8.52
C GLN A 86 14.00 -1.91 8.21
N ALA A 87 13.06 -2.72 8.69
CA ALA A 87 13.03 -4.16 8.41
C ALA A 87 12.84 -4.44 6.91
N MET A 88 11.97 -3.68 6.24
CA MET A 88 11.76 -3.79 4.79
C MET A 88 13.03 -3.44 4.00
N VAL A 89 13.73 -2.35 4.36
CA VAL A 89 15.02 -1.98 3.74
C VAL A 89 16.07 -3.07 3.97
N ALA A 90 16.16 -3.60 5.20
CA ALA A 90 17.09 -4.67 5.54
C ALA A 90 16.79 -5.94 4.73
N ALA A 91 15.53 -6.32 4.56
CA ALA A 91 15.13 -7.46 3.77
C ALA A 91 15.48 -7.27 2.27
N ALA A 92 15.15 -6.12 1.69
CA ALA A 92 15.47 -5.80 0.30
C ALA A 92 16.97 -5.95 0.03
N ARG A 93 17.81 -5.38 0.91
CA ARG A 93 19.28 -5.47 0.81
C ARG A 93 19.80 -6.89 1.02
N LYS A 94 19.31 -7.58 2.04
CA LYS A 94 19.74 -8.94 2.38
C LYS A 94 19.49 -9.93 1.25
N TYR A 95 18.34 -9.83 0.59
CA TYR A 95 17.95 -10.76 -0.46
C TYR A 95 18.23 -10.22 -1.89
N GLY A 96 18.82 -9.04 -2.02
CA GLY A 96 19.18 -8.42 -3.30
C GLY A 96 17.94 -8.16 -4.18
N ARG A 97 16.84 -7.68 -3.57
CA ARG A 97 15.58 -7.42 -4.28
C ARG A 97 15.33 -5.94 -4.45
N THR A 98 14.66 -5.61 -5.55
CA THR A 98 14.19 -4.24 -5.81
C THR A 98 12.84 -4.03 -5.13
N VAL A 99 12.75 -2.97 -4.32
CA VAL A 99 11.49 -2.57 -3.68
C VAL A 99 11.17 -1.14 -4.08
N GLN A 100 10.06 -0.96 -4.80
CA GLN A 100 9.55 0.35 -5.23
C GLN A 100 8.35 0.73 -4.37
N VAL A 101 8.40 1.93 -3.77
CA VAL A 101 7.24 2.49 -3.06
C VAL A 101 6.36 3.27 -4.02
N GLY A 102 5.04 3.15 -3.89
CA GLY A 102 4.03 3.77 -4.73
C GLY A 102 3.87 5.28 -4.48
N LEU A 103 4.90 6.06 -4.75
CA LEU A 103 4.91 7.52 -4.70
C LEU A 103 4.64 8.08 -6.12
N GLU A 104 3.47 7.81 -6.64
CA GLU A 104 3.07 8.03 -8.02
C GLU A 104 3.15 9.49 -8.49
N ARG A 105 3.09 10.45 -7.56
CA ARG A 105 3.18 11.88 -7.89
C ARG A 105 4.52 12.26 -8.53
N ARG A 106 5.60 11.55 -8.22
CA ARG A 106 6.91 11.72 -8.87
C ARG A 106 6.89 11.41 -10.38
N SER A 107 5.92 10.65 -10.85
CA SER A 107 5.75 10.29 -12.27
C SER A 107 4.64 11.09 -12.96
N THR A 108 4.07 12.10 -12.30
CA THR A 108 2.95 12.87 -12.84
C THR A 108 3.46 13.97 -13.77
N PRO A 109 3.09 14.01 -15.07
CA PRO A 109 3.70 14.89 -16.07
C PRO A 109 3.72 16.37 -15.70
N HIS A 110 2.63 16.91 -15.17
CA HIS A 110 2.58 18.33 -14.78
C HIS A 110 3.47 18.66 -13.56
N LEU A 111 3.73 17.68 -12.67
CA LEU A 111 4.66 17.87 -11.54
C LEU A 111 6.11 17.79 -12.00
N LEU A 112 6.42 16.92 -12.96
CA LEU A 112 7.72 16.88 -13.63
C LEU A 112 7.99 18.22 -14.33
N GLU A 113 7.03 18.70 -15.10
CA GLU A 113 7.14 19.98 -15.80
C GLU A 113 7.31 21.16 -14.81
N ALA A 114 6.53 21.19 -13.74
CA ALA A 114 6.64 22.22 -12.70
C ALA A 114 8.02 22.22 -12.05
N ARG A 115 8.57 21.05 -11.70
CA ARG A 115 9.92 20.90 -11.16
C ARG A 115 10.96 21.47 -12.11
N ASP A 116 10.95 21.04 -13.36
CA ASP A 116 11.99 21.40 -14.33
C ASP A 116 11.90 22.88 -14.75
N LYS A 117 10.69 23.39 -15.02
CA LYS A 117 10.50 24.77 -15.51
C LYS A 117 10.57 25.84 -14.43
N TYR A 118 10.15 25.55 -13.20
CA TYR A 118 10.00 26.58 -12.18
C TYR A 118 10.97 26.42 -11.00
N ILE A 119 11.27 25.20 -10.59
CA ILE A 119 12.15 24.95 -9.44
C ILE A 119 13.61 24.88 -9.90
N LEU A 120 13.95 23.93 -10.76
CA LEU A 120 15.33 23.68 -11.18
C LEU A 120 15.87 24.77 -12.11
N SER A 121 15.02 25.45 -12.85
CA SER A 121 15.43 26.59 -13.69
C SER A 121 15.88 27.82 -12.90
N GLY A 122 15.56 27.87 -11.61
CA GLY A 122 15.86 29.03 -10.76
C GLY A 122 14.96 30.23 -10.98
N VAL A 123 13.93 30.15 -11.84
CA VAL A 123 13.05 31.29 -12.15
C VAL A 123 12.29 31.81 -10.92
N MET A 124 12.03 30.95 -9.94
CA MET A 124 11.40 31.33 -8.67
C MET A 124 12.37 31.99 -7.67
N GLY A 125 13.67 32.00 -7.97
CA GLY A 125 14.69 32.52 -7.07
C GLY A 125 14.85 31.66 -5.81
N LYS A 126 15.32 32.28 -4.72
CA LYS A 126 15.51 31.58 -3.44
C LYS A 126 14.18 31.42 -2.72
N ILE A 127 13.76 30.18 -2.54
CA ILE A 127 12.54 29.82 -1.79
C ILE A 127 12.88 29.86 -0.30
N GLY A 128 12.22 30.78 0.43
CA GLY A 128 12.45 30.97 1.86
C GLY A 128 11.46 30.24 2.76
N TYR A 129 10.30 29.87 2.22
CA TYR A 129 9.24 29.24 2.99
C TYR A 129 8.30 28.42 2.11
N ILE A 130 7.86 27.28 2.61
CA ILE A 130 6.88 26.42 1.97
C ILE A 130 5.79 26.12 2.98
N ASP A 131 4.55 26.33 2.61
CA ASP A 131 3.39 26.01 3.44
C ASP A 131 2.53 24.94 2.78
N ILE A 132 2.20 23.89 3.53
CA ILE A 132 1.42 22.78 3.06
C ILE A 132 0.15 22.65 3.91
N HIS A 133 -0.99 22.89 3.28
CA HIS A 133 -2.28 22.72 3.91
C HIS A 133 -2.94 21.44 3.43
N SER A 134 -3.36 20.61 4.38
CA SER A 134 -4.16 19.42 4.13
C SER A 134 -5.46 19.50 4.91
N TYR A 135 -6.56 19.62 4.20
CA TYR A 135 -7.89 19.58 4.78
C TYR A 135 -8.42 18.15 4.70
N TYR A 136 -8.60 17.54 5.84
CA TYR A 136 -9.07 16.17 5.91
C TYR A 136 -10.30 16.08 6.82
N GLY A 137 -11.20 15.17 6.48
CA GLY A 137 -12.53 15.11 7.06
C GLY A 137 -12.62 14.92 8.58
N SER A 138 -13.81 15.11 9.09
CA SER A 138 -14.16 15.01 10.50
C SER A 138 -13.95 13.61 11.09
N ARG A 139 -13.79 13.53 12.41
CA ARG A 139 -13.83 12.26 13.15
C ARG A 139 -15.09 11.50 12.81
N LYS A 140 -14.93 10.25 12.35
CA LYS A 140 -16.05 9.35 12.13
C LYS A 140 -16.30 8.56 13.41
N SER A 141 -17.57 8.47 13.81
CA SER A 141 -17.98 7.51 14.83
C SER A 141 -18.17 6.14 14.19
N PHE A 142 -17.68 5.11 14.83
CA PHE A 142 -17.97 3.74 14.45
C PHE A 142 -19.25 3.26 15.15
N PRO A 143 -20.10 2.51 14.48
CA PRO A 143 -21.25 1.87 15.10
C PRO A 143 -20.80 0.82 16.12
N ALA A 144 -21.76 0.24 16.86
CA ALA A 144 -21.45 -0.88 17.74
C ALA A 144 -20.80 -2.05 16.94
N PRO A 145 -19.88 -2.80 17.57
CA PRO A 145 -19.32 -3.99 16.96
C PRO A 145 -20.39 -5.00 16.58
N VAL A 146 -20.11 -5.72 15.49
CA VAL A 146 -20.95 -6.85 15.03
C VAL A 146 -20.05 -8.00 14.62
N ALA A 147 -20.62 -9.20 14.44
CA ALA A 147 -19.87 -10.31 13.88
C ALA A 147 -19.40 -9.99 12.45
N PRO A 148 -18.14 -10.31 12.09
CA PRO A 148 -17.67 -10.18 10.72
C PRO A 148 -18.51 -11.03 9.76
N PRO A 149 -18.69 -10.59 8.51
CA PRO A 149 -19.40 -11.41 7.52
C PRO A 149 -18.59 -12.66 7.16
N ALA A 150 -19.27 -13.75 6.82
CA ALA A 150 -18.66 -15.07 6.58
C ALA A 150 -17.63 -15.10 5.42
N HIS A 151 -17.65 -14.12 4.54
CA HIS A 151 -16.70 -13.99 3.43
C HIS A 151 -15.40 -13.26 3.80
N LEU A 152 -15.33 -12.66 5.00
CA LEU A 152 -14.19 -11.89 5.48
C LEU A 152 -13.49 -12.64 6.63
N ASP A 153 -12.23 -12.97 6.44
CA ASP A 153 -11.35 -13.44 7.52
C ASP A 153 -10.87 -12.24 8.34
N TRP A 154 -11.60 -11.94 9.43
CA TRP A 154 -11.31 -10.78 10.25
C TRP A 154 -10.05 -10.97 11.09
N ASP A 155 -9.73 -12.19 11.53
CA ASP A 155 -8.50 -12.48 12.27
C ASP A 155 -7.27 -12.19 11.40
N MET A 156 -7.29 -12.67 10.16
CA MET A 156 -6.24 -12.39 9.20
C MET A 156 -6.24 -10.90 8.78
N TYR A 157 -7.40 -10.24 8.70
CA TYR A 157 -7.47 -8.81 8.43
C TYR A 157 -6.74 -8.00 9.51
N VAL A 158 -7.01 -8.27 10.80
CA VAL A 158 -6.35 -7.61 11.94
C VAL A 158 -4.86 -7.94 11.96
N GLY A 159 -4.51 -9.21 11.79
CA GLY A 159 -3.13 -9.67 11.62
C GLY A 159 -2.15 -9.13 12.66
N PRO A 160 -1.11 -8.39 12.24
CA PRO A 160 -0.08 -7.87 13.14
C PRO A 160 -0.53 -6.72 14.02
N ALA A 161 -1.71 -6.13 13.75
CA ALA A 161 -2.22 -5.00 14.53
C ALA A 161 -2.78 -5.45 15.89
N SER A 162 -2.98 -4.50 16.79
CA SER A 162 -3.73 -4.76 18.02
C SER A 162 -5.16 -5.16 17.68
N TRP A 163 -5.71 -6.14 18.43
CA TRP A 163 -7.06 -6.62 18.19
C TRP A 163 -8.09 -5.48 18.24
N ARG A 164 -8.99 -5.51 17.29
CA ARG A 164 -10.15 -4.63 17.22
C ARG A 164 -11.37 -5.40 16.74
N ASP A 165 -12.50 -5.20 17.39
CA ASP A 165 -13.76 -5.79 16.98
C ASP A 165 -14.20 -5.23 15.62
N TYR A 166 -14.86 -6.08 14.84
CA TYR A 166 -15.33 -5.70 13.51
C TYR A 166 -16.50 -4.71 13.57
N HIS A 167 -16.43 -3.73 12.68
CA HIS A 167 -17.50 -2.77 12.40
C HIS A 167 -17.76 -2.71 10.89
N PRO A 168 -19.00 -2.65 10.42
CA PRO A 168 -19.30 -2.66 8.98
C PRO A 168 -18.68 -1.53 8.16
N LYS A 169 -18.27 -0.43 8.83
CA LYS A 169 -17.59 0.69 8.17
C LYS A 169 -16.07 0.52 8.05
N LEU A 170 -15.46 -0.38 8.83
CA LEU A 170 -14.00 -0.54 8.82
C LEU A 170 -13.50 -1.04 7.46
N HIS A 171 -14.05 -2.12 6.99
CA HIS A 171 -13.73 -2.72 5.72
C HIS A 171 -14.82 -2.36 4.69
N PRO A 172 -14.45 -1.98 3.46
CA PRO A 172 -13.07 -1.90 2.93
C PRO A 172 -12.42 -0.52 3.04
N ARG A 173 -13.01 0.50 3.64
CA ARG A 173 -12.54 1.89 3.47
C ARG A 173 -12.11 2.62 4.74
N SER A 174 -12.89 2.52 5.83
CA SER A 174 -12.67 3.38 7.01
C SER A 174 -11.62 2.87 7.99
N TRP A 175 -10.84 1.86 7.62
CA TRP A 175 -9.69 1.40 8.38
C TRP A 175 -8.64 2.51 8.56
N ARG A 176 -8.55 3.46 7.63
CA ARG A 176 -7.68 4.63 7.70
C ARG A 176 -7.99 5.57 8.88
N ASP A 177 -9.20 5.49 9.42
CA ASP A 177 -9.61 6.25 10.59
C ASP A 177 -9.24 5.53 11.92
N CYS A 178 -8.59 4.37 11.86
CA CYS A 178 -8.20 3.54 13.01
C CYS A 178 -6.69 3.52 13.17
N ARG A 179 -6.24 3.89 14.38
CA ARG A 179 -4.81 3.92 14.71
C ARG A 179 -4.14 2.55 14.62
N GLU A 180 -4.91 1.49 14.85
CA GLU A 180 -4.42 0.11 14.78
C GLU A 180 -4.02 -0.29 13.36
N PHE A 181 -4.62 0.34 12.34
CA PHE A 181 -4.48 -0.06 10.95
C PHE A 181 -3.77 0.97 10.07
N SER A 182 -3.60 2.21 10.56
CA SER A 182 -3.07 3.32 9.75
C SER A 182 -2.43 4.41 10.59
N ASN A 183 -1.56 5.18 9.99
CA ASN A 183 -0.99 6.43 10.55
C ASN A 183 -1.91 7.66 10.32
N GLY A 184 -3.18 7.42 9.99
CA GLY A 184 -4.15 8.47 9.74
C GLY A 184 -3.71 9.40 8.62
N GLN A 185 -4.06 10.68 8.74
CA GLN A 185 -3.79 11.68 7.70
C GLN A 185 -2.30 11.87 7.38
N THR A 186 -1.44 11.76 8.38
CA THR A 186 0.01 11.92 8.20
C THR A 186 0.56 10.84 7.27
N GLY A 187 0.21 9.60 7.50
CA GLY A 187 0.61 8.49 6.64
C GLY A 187 -0.14 8.46 5.31
N ASP A 188 -1.46 8.73 5.32
CA ASP A 188 -2.27 8.56 4.12
C ASP A 188 -2.11 9.73 3.12
N LEU A 189 -2.11 10.98 3.58
CA LEU A 189 -2.08 12.14 2.70
C LEU A 189 -0.80 12.96 2.75
N CYS A 190 -0.28 13.27 3.96
CA CYS A 190 0.89 14.14 4.08
C CYS A 190 2.15 13.52 3.49
N VAL A 191 2.26 12.19 3.43
CA VAL A 191 3.37 11.50 2.76
C VAL A 191 3.58 11.98 1.32
N HIS A 192 2.50 12.24 0.57
CA HIS A 192 2.58 12.75 -0.79
C HIS A 192 3.17 14.16 -0.88
N PHE A 193 2.88 15.01 0.11
CA PHE A 193 3.40 16.38 0.13
C PHE A 193 4.85 16.42 0.59
N PHE A 194 5.20 15.66 1.63
CA PHE A 194 6.61 15.54 2.06
C PHE A 194 7.48 14.95 0.97
N ASP A 195 6.99 13.95 0.26
CA ASP A 195 7.69 13.36 -0.86
C ASP A 195 7.89 14.35 -2.01
N LEU A 196 6.88 15.15 -2.36
CA LEU A 196 7.00 16.18 -3.39
C LEU A 196 7.98 17.30 -2.99
N MET A 197 7.99 17.70 -1.71
CA MET A 197 8.97 18.66 -1.24
C MET A 197 10.39 18.14 -1.43
N ARG A 198 10.65 16.92 -1.02
CA ARG A 198 11.94 16.28 -1.24
C ARG A 198 12.28 16.15 -2.73
N TYR A 199 11.31 15.79 -3.54
CA TYR A 199 11.49 15.64 -4.98
C TYR A 199 11.81 16.95 -5.70
N PHE A 200 11.29 18.05 -5.19
CA PHE A 200 11.52 19.38 -5.79
C PHE A 200 12.81 20.05 -5.32
N PHE A 201 13.26 19.78 -4.09
CA PHE A 201 14.29 20.57 -3.42
C PHE A 201 15.53 19.78 -2.94
N ASP A 202 15.51 18.44 -3.00
CA ASP A 202 16.69 17.59 -2.80
C ASP A 202 17.37 17.31 -4.17
#